data_504029219931073e7c9bca9a8450af03
#
_entry.id   504029219931073e7c9bca9a8450af03
#
_cell.length_a   1.000
_cell.length_b   1.000
_cell.length_c   1.000
_cell.angle_alpha   90.00
_cell.angle_beta   90.00
_cell.angle_gamma   90.00
#
_symmetry.space_group_name_H-M   'P 1'
#
loop_
_entity.id
_entity.type
_entity.pdbx_description
1 polymer ?
#
loop_
_entity_poly.entity_id
_entity_poly.type
_entity_poly.pdbx_seq_one_letter_code
_entity_poly.pdbx_strand_id
1 'polypeptide(L)'
;MSDIIEKDKYIYINNDSLSVEICEDIITIFENDDTYKRKGVCGSKLNGGVNPDIKDTTDYSITPFDPNFVDIFDLLYKELNYNIKKYAELIDFDKYKHLENYDYIRGICFQMQKYNKNIGKFEYHVDESTDIDTKENRIIVYLWYLNTVDIGGETELNNSIIKPSVGKLLLFPATWTYPHCGCKPISDNKYIITGWVVHNF
;
A
#
# COMPACT_ATOMS: atom_id res chain seq x y z
N MET A 1 -36.49 -4.71 2.42
CA MET A 1 -35.68 -4.45 1.23
C MET A 1 -34.24 -4.57 1.69
N SER A 2 -33.55 -5.64 1.32
CA SER A 2 -32.12 -5.77 1.60
C SER A 2 -31.39 -4.90 0.58
N ASP A 3 -30.81 -3.79 1.02
CA ASP A 3 -29.92 -3.00 0.21
C ASP A 3 -28.74 -3.88 -0.16
N ILE A 4 -28.72 -4.36 -1.40
CA ILE A 4 -27.53 -4.99 -1.98
C ILE A 4 -26.55 -3.83 -2.14
N ILE A 5 -25.63 -3.68 -1.20
CA ILE A 5 -24.46 -2.82 -1.35
C ILE A 5 -23.65 -3.44 -2.48
N GLU A 6 -23.75 -2.85 -3.68
CA GLU A 6 -22.97 -3.26 -4.83
C GLU A 6 -21.48 -3.10 -4.45
N LYS A 7 -20.72 -4.19 -4.50
CA LYS A 7 -19.31 -4.18 -4.14
C LYS A 7 -18.58 -3.21 -5.07
N ASP A 8 -17.88 -2.24 -4.52
CA ASP A 8 -17.15 -1.26 -5.30
C ASP A 8 -16.14 -1.96 -6.23
N LYS A 9 -16.40 -1.91 -7.54
CA LYS A 9 -15.60 -2.60 -8.56
C LYS A 9 -14.17 -2.06 -8.69
N TYR A 10 -13.91 -0.87 -8.16
CA TYR A 10 -12.58 -0.27 -8.16
C TYR A 10 -11.73 -0.64 -6.94
N ILE A 11 -12.26 -1.46 -6.04
CA ILE A 11 -11.51 -2.08 -4.95
C ILE A 11 -11.20 -3.51 -5.32
N TYR A 12 -9.92 -3.80 -5.58
CA TYR A 12 -9.43 -5.14 -5.91
C TYR A 12 -8.75 -5.76 -4.71
N ILE A 13 -9.06 -7.01 -4.42
CA ILE A 13 -8.47 -7.79 -3.34
C ILE A 13 -8.00 -9.14 -3.89
N ASN A 14 -6.71 -9.44 -3.72
CA ASN A 14 -6.14 -10.77 -3.88
C ASN A 14 -5.71 -11.28 -2.50
N ASN A 15 -6.36 -12.33 -2.00
CA ASN A 15 -6.10 -12.81 -0.64
C ASN A 15 -4.79 -13.60 -0.50
N ASP A 16 -4.23 -14.08 -1.61
CA ASP A 16 -3.07 -14.98 -1.65
C ASP A 16 -2.01 -14.48 -2.64
N SER A 17 -1.74 -13.16 -2.63
CA SER A 17 -0.77 -12.53 -3.54
C SER A 17 0.67 -12.83 -3.16
N LEU A 18 1.00 -12.87 -1.87
CA LEU A 18 2.32 -13.28 -1.37
C LEU A 18 2.18 -14.52 -0.49
N SER A 19 3.18 -15.41 -0.54
CA SER A 19 3.21 -16.56 0.37
C SER A 19 3.53 -16.13 1.80
N VAL A 20 3.16 -16.97 2.76
CA VAL A 20 3.42 -16.74 4.18
C VAL A 20 4.93 -16.61 4.42
N GLU A 21 5.73 -17.48 3.80
CA GLU A 21 7.19 -17.53 3.95
C GLU A 21 7.84 -16.21 3.49
N ILE A 22 7.42 -15.68 2.34
CA ILE A 22 7.93 -14.38 1.84
C ILE A 22 7.55 -13.24 2.78
N CYS A 23 6.36 -13.25 3.33
CA CYS A 23 5.93 -12.23 4.29
C CYS A 23 6.75 -12.30 5.58
N GLU A 24 7.03 -13.50 6.10
CA GLU A 24 7.85 -13.72 7.29
C GLU A 24 9.32 -13.30 7.06
N ASP A 25 9.89 -13.62 5.90
CA ASP A 25 11.24 -13.19 5.52
C ASP A 25 11.36 -11.68 5.49
N ILE A 26 10.41 -10.98 4.86
CA ILE A 26 10.36 -9.51 4.78
C ILE A 26 10.31 -8.90 6.19
N ILE A 27 9.43 -9.42 7.06
CA ILE A 27 9.33 -8.94 8.45
C ILE A 27 10.64 -9.19 9.19
N THR A 28 11.25 -10.36 9.02
CA THR A 28 12.52 -10.74 9.69
C THR A 28 13.65 -9.81 9.28
N ILE A 29 13.79 -9.52 7.99
CA ILE A 29 14.81 -8.56 7.51
C ILE A 29 14.53 -7.18 8.10
N PHE A 30 13.29 -6.72 8.05
CA PHE A 30 12.91 -5.42 8.62
C PHE A 30 13.21 -5.35 10.12
N GLU A 31 12.89 -6.37 10.91
CA GLU A 31 13.11 -6.30 12.38
C GLU A 31 14.62 -6.30 12.72
N ASN A 32 15.46 -6.94 11.92
CA ASN A 32 16.89 -7.06 12.17
C ASN A 32 17.75 -5.90 11.64
N ASP A 33 17.21 -5.00 10.81
CA ASP A 33 17.95 -3.87 10.24
C ASP A 33 17.35 -2.53 10.67
N ASP A 34 18.04 -1.83 11.57
CA ASP A 34 17.64 -0.49 12.02
C ASP A 34 18.26 0.65 11.21
N THR A 35 19.14 0.34 10.26
CA THR A 35 19.98 1.32 9.55
C THR A 35 19.16 2.37 8.80
N TYR A 36 18.08 1.94 8.14
CA TYR A 36 17.26 2.78 7.26
C TYR A 36 15.83 3.00 7.76
N LYS A 37 15.52 2.53 8.98
CA LYS A 37 14.23 2.78 9.61
C LYS A 37 14.07 4.25 9.97
N ARG A 38 12.88 4.78 9.74
CA ARG A 38 12.52 6.16 10.07
C ARG A 38 11.08 6.24 10.59
N LYS A 39 10.77 7.30 11.31
CA LYS A 39 9.37 7.61 11.66
C LYS A 39 8.56 7.91 10.41
N GLY A 40 7.30 7.46 10.41
CA GLY A 40 6.38 7.74 9.32
C GLY A 40 6.22 9.23 9.09
N VAL A 41 6.23 9.62 7.82
CA VAL A 41 6.01 11.00 7.37
C VAL A 41 4.63 11.11 6.76
N CYS A 42 3.90 12.17 7.04
CA CYS A 42 2.64 12.54 6.40
C CYS A 42 2.73 13.92 5.75
N GLY A 43 1.86 14.19 4.77
CA GLY A 43 1.85 15.42 4.01
C GLY A 43 2.71 15.40 2.75
N SER A 44 2.80 16.56 2.07
CA SER A 44 3.52 16.72 0.82
C SER A 44 5.03 16.96 1.05
N LYS A 45 5.83 16.89 -0.03
CA LYS A 45 7.26 17.29 -0.01
C LYS A 45 7.49 18.70 0.55
N LEU A 46 6.54 19.62 0.37
CA LEU A 46 6.65 21.01 0.81
C LEU A 46 6.24 21.22 2.27
N ASN A 47 5.21 20.48 2.74
CA ASN A 47 4.59 20.70 4.05
C ASN A 47 4.50 19.38 4.86
N GLY A 48 5.21 18.34 4.45
CA GLY A 48 5.21 17.06 5.13
C GLY A 48 6.17 17.03 6.30
N GLY A 49 5.90 16.13 7.25
CA GLY A 49 6.75 15.93 8.41
C GLY A 49 6.29 14.76 9.27
N VAL A 50 7.05 14.49 10.32
CA VAL A 50 6.68 13.50 11.34
C VAL A 50 5.62 14.12 12.26
N ASN A 51 4.43 13.52 12.26
CA ASN A 51 3.36 13.86 13.19
C ASN A 51 2.66 12.58 13.68
N PRO A 52 3.02 12.07 14.86
CA PRO A 52 2.45 10.82 15.41
C PRO A 52 0.94 10.90 15.68
N ASP A 53 0.39 12.10 15.85
CA ASP A 53 -1.06 12.26 16.02
C ASP A 53 -1.82 11.92 14.75
N ILE A 54 -1.18 12.07 13.58
CA ILE A 54 -1.74 11.74 12.27
C ILE A 54 -1.25 10.37 11.80
N LYS A 55 0.08 10.13 11.80
CA LYS A 55 0.70 8.88 11.34
C LYS A 55 1.77 8.43 12.34
N ASP A 56 1.48 7.35 13.06
CA ASP A 56 2.44 6.72 13.97
C ASP A 56 2.85 5.34 13.43
N THR A 57 3.91 5.34 12.63
CA THR A 57 4.50 4.15 12.00
C THR A 57 6.02 4.22 12.06
N THR A 58 6.64 3.06 11.89
CA THR A 58 8.06 2.95 11.55
C THR A 58 8.15 2.51 10.10
N ASP A 59 8.76 3.33 9.27
CA ASP A 59 8.82 3.16 7.83
C ASP A 59 10.22 2.74 7.37
N TYR A 60 10.28 1.92 6.31
CA TYR A 60 11.50 1.50 5.61
C TYR A 60 11.25 1.55 4.10
N SER A 61 12.20 2.07 3.31
CA SER A 61 12.08 2.14 1.85
C SER A 61 12.86 1.01 1.21
N ILE A 62 12.15 0.03 0.64
CA ILE A 62 12.73 -1.08 -0.13
C ILE A 62 13.00 -0.57 -1.55
N THR A 63 14.26 -0.56 -1.95
CA THR A 63 14.70 -0.11 -3.29
C THR A 63 15.42 -1.24 -4.03
N PRO A 64 15.56 -1.16 -5.37
CA PRO A 64 16.27 -2.18 -6.13
C PRO A 64 17.79 -2.25 -5.82
N PHE A 65 18.31 -1.27 -5.09
CA PHE A 65 19.72 -1.19 -4.69
C PHE A 65 19.96 -1.62 -3.23
N ASP A 66 18.91 -2.03 -2.53
CA ASP A 66 19.02 -2.50 -1.16
C ASP A 66 19.51 -3.95 -1.14
N PRO A 67 20.74 -4.21 -0.62
CA PRO A 67 21.31 -5.55 -0.68
C PRO A 67 20.52 -6.60 0.12
N ASN A 68 19.74 -6.16 1.12
CA ASN A 68 18.93 -7.06 1.93
C ASN A 68 17.60 -7.43 1.24
N PHE A 69 17.18 -6.66 0.23
CA PHE A 69 15.87 -6.77 -0.40
C PHE A 69 15.91 -6.95 -1.92
N VAL A 70 17.08 -7.11 -2.55
CA VAL A 70 17.19 -7.15 -4.03
C VAL A 70 16.30 -8.23 -4.67
N ASP A 71 16.34 -9.46 -4.14
CA ASP A 71 15.52 -10.57 -4.67
C ASP A 71 14.03 -10.37 -4.35
N ILE A 72 13.73 -9.82 -3.18
CA ILE A 72 12.38 -9.49 -2.74
C ILE A 72 11.81 -8.35 -3.58
N PHE A 73 12.61 -7.34 -3.89
CA PHE A 73 12.20 -6.23 -4.76
C PHE A 73 11.71 -6.74 -6.11
N ASP A 74 12.48 -7.61 -6.77
CA ASP A 74 12.13 -8.20 -8.07
C ASP A 74 10.85 -9.04 -8.00
N LEU A 75 10.68 -9.78 -6.89
CA LEU A 75 9.47 -10.56 -6.65
C LEU A 75 8.25 -9.66 -6.48
N LEU A 76 8.34 -8.66 -5.60
CA LEU A 76 7.26 -7.68 -5.37
C LEU A 76 6.89 -6.95 -6.66
N TYR A 77 7.89 -6.58 -7.46
CA TYR A 77 7.69 -5.91 -8.74
C TYR A 77 6.89 -6.79 -9.73
N LYS A 78 7.27 -8.06 -9.87
CA LYS A 78 6.58 -9.02 -10.75
C LYS A 78 5.15 -9.26 -10.28
N GLU A 79 4.97 -9.45 -8.97
CA GLU A 79 3.67 -9.73 -8.37
C GLU A 79 2.72 -8.52 -8.49
N LEU A 80 3.24 -7.30 -8.26
CA LEU A 80 2.45 -6.09 -8.45
C LEU A 80 2.00 -5.94 -9.89
N ASN A 81 2.89 -6.12 -10.87
CA ASN A 81 2.55 -6.04 -12.29
C ASN A 81 1.48 -7.05 -12.69
N TYR A 82 1.58 -8.28 -12.19
CA TYR A 82 0.56 -9.31 -12.45
C TYR A 82 -0.81 -8.86 -11.93
N ASN A 83 -0.88 -8.37 -10.70
CA ASN A 83 -2.14 -7.94 -10.09
C ASN A 83 -2.71 -6.65 -10.70
N ILE A 84 -1.85 -5.70 -11.14
CA ILE A 84 -2.31 -4.51 -11.87
C ILE A 84 -2.99 -4.90 -13.19
N LYS A 85 -2.45 -5.88 -13.93
CA LYS A 85 -3.11 -6.39 -15.14
C LYS A 85 -4.47 -6.99 -14.83
N LYS A 86 -4.60 -7.77 -13.76
CA LYS A 86 -5.88 -8.32 -13.30
C LYS A 86 -6.87 -7.24 -12.87
N TYR A 87 -6.38 -6.21 -12.21
CA TYR A 87 -7.19 -5.06 -11.85
C TYR A 87 -7.69 -4.30 -13.07
N ALA A 88 -6.83 -4.06 -14.07
CA ALA A 88 -7.19 -3.40 -15.32
C ALA A 88 -8.28 -4.19 -16.08
N GLU A 89 -8.17 -5.53 -16.14
CA GLU A 89 -9.20 -6.41 -16.71
C GLU A 89 -10.54 -6.26 -15.96
N LEU A 90 -10.51 -6.22 -14.62
CA LEU A 90 -11.71 -6.12 -13.78
C LEU A 90 -12.48 -4.82 -14.00
N ILE A 91 -11.79 -3.70 -14.13
CA ILE A 91 -12.40 -2.38 -14.31
C ILE A 91 -12.69 -2.02 -15.77
N ASP A 92 -12.46 -2.98 -16.69
CA ASP A 92 -12.66 -2.80 -18.15
C ASP A 92 -11.79 -1.65 -18.71
N PHE A 93 -10.53 -1.64 -18.28
CA PHE A 93 -9.58 -0.57 -18.58
C PHE A 93 -9.22 -0.48 -20.07
N ASP A 94 -9.45 -1.55 -20.84
CA ASP A 94 -9.23 -1.59 -22.31
C ASP A 94 -10.05 -0.53 -23.06
N LYS A 95 -11.13 -0.02 -22.46
CA LYS A 95 -11.86 1.14 -23.00
C LYS A 95 -11.03 2.41 -23.03
N TYR A 96 -9.94 2.43 -22.26
CA TYR A 96 -9.02 3.55 -22.14
C TYR A 96 -7.69 3.26 -22.84
N LYS A 97 -7.75 2.79 -24.11
CA LYS A 97 -6.57 2.37 -24.92
C LYS A 97 -5.45 3.40 -25.04
N HIS A 98 -5.78 4.69 -24.87
CA HIS A 98 -4.75 5.74 -24.79
C HIS A 98 -3.85 5.58 -23.54
N LEU A 99 -4.21 4.68 -22.62
CA LEU A 99 -3.46 4.32 -21.43
C LEU A 99 -2.52 3.10 -21.65
N GLU A 100 -2.49 2.50 -22.85
CA GLU A 100 -1.68 1.31 -23.17
C GLU A 100 -0.15 1.53 -23.14
N ASN A 101 0.30 2.78 -23.18
CA ASN A 101 1.72 3.14 -23.11
C ASN A 101 2.23 3.40 -21.69
N TYR A 102 1.46 2.97 -20.68
CA TYR A 102 1.86 3.18 -19.30
C TYR A 102 2.94 2.19 -18.87
N ASP A 103 4.08 2.74 -18.54
CA ASP A 103 5.00 2.15 -17.61
C ASP A 103 4.38 2.36 -16.21
N TYR A 104 3.50 1.46 -15.82
CA TYR A 104 2.70 1.55 -14.60
C TYR A 104 3.53 1.68 -13.34
N ILE A 105 4.83 1.45 -13.44
CA ILE A 105 5.71 1.30 -12.29
C ILE A 105 7.03 2.03 -12.53
N ARG A 106 6.99 3.35 -12.74
CA ARG A 106 8.22 4.15 -12.78
C ARG A 106 8.67 4.53 -11.37
N GLY A 107 9.96 4.32 -11.10
CA GLY A 107 10.61 4.86 -9.92
C GLY A 107 10.16 4.26 -8.60
N ILE A 108 9.78 2.98 -8.56
CA ILE A 108 9.21 2.36 -7.38
C ILE A 108 10.20 2.21 -6.27
N CYS A 109 9.77 2.75 -5.15
CA CYS A 109 10.22 2.42 -3.82
C CYS A 109 9.03 1.80 -3.09
N PHE A 110 9.11 0.50 -2.76
CA PHE A 110 8.13 -0.13 -1.89
C PHE A 110 8.34 0.38 -0.48
N GLN A 111 7.31 0.97 0.11
CA GLN A 111 7.37 1.47 1.48
C GLN A 111 6.85 0.42 2.44
N MET A 112 7.74 -0.20 3.21
CA MET A 112 7.33 -1.03 4.33
C MET A 112 7.00 -0.16 5.53
N GLN A 113 5.92 -0.51 6.24
CA GLN A 113 5.44 0.21 7.42
C GLN A 113 5.09 -0.77 8.53
N LYS A 114 5.61 -0.51 9.73
CA LYS A 114 5.21 -1.17 10.97
C LYS A 114 4.31 -0.26 11.78
N TYR A 115 3.14 -0.76 12.13
CA TYR A 115 2.21 -0.17 13.09
C TYR A 115 2.38 -0.91 14.41
N ASN A 116 2.88 -0.24 15.43
CA ASN A 116 3.04 -0.85 16.73
C ASN A 116 1.68 -1.15 17.39
N LYS A 117 1.57 -2.32 18.01
CA LYS A 117 0.40 -2.75 18.78
C LYS A 117 -0.05 -1.66 19.76
N ASN A 118 -1.35 -1.38 19.80
CA ASN A 118 -2.02 -0.38 20.63
C ASN A 118 -1.64 1.09 20.38
N ILE A 119 -0.73 1.38 19.44
CA ILE A 119 -0.20 2.72 19.20
C ILE A 119 -0.33 3.12 17.73
N GLY A 120 0.24 2.31 16.83
CA GLY A 120 0.38 2.61 15.42
C GLY A 120 -0.96 2.91 14.74
N LYS A 121 -0.99 3.98 13.96
CA LYS A 121 -2.18 4.41 13.23
C LYS A 121 -1.81 5.29 12.04
N PHE A 122 -2.74 5.45 11.12
CA PHE A 122 -2.72 6.51 10.13
C PHE A 122 -4.14 7.02 9.96
N GLU A 123 -4.38 8.27 10.35
CA GLU A 123 -5.69 8.92 10.30
C GLU A 123 -6.25 9.01 8.88
N TYR A 124 -7.53 9.31 8.74
CA TYR A 124 -8.18 9.46 7.43
C TYR A 124 -7.45 10.45 6.54
N HIS A 125 -7.11 9.99 5.34
CA HIS A 125 -6.42 10.75 4.32
C HIS A 125 -6.81 10.28 2.92
N VAL A 126 -6.34 11.01 1.94
CA VAL A 126 -6.34 10.60 0.52
C VAL A 126 -4.91 10.61 0.02
N ASP A 127 -4.62 9.73 -0.93
CA ASP A 127 -3.28 9.57 -1.48
C ASP A 127 -3.03 10.39 -2.76
N GLU A 128 -4.06 11.11 -3.23
CA GLU A 128 -3.95 11.96 -4.42
C GLU A 128 -2.82 12.97 -4.25
N SER A 129 -1.86 12.89 -5.14
CA SER A 129 -0.71 13.80 -5.13
C SER A 129 -0.06 13.83 -6.51
N THR A 130 0.41 15.02 -6.89
CA THR A 130 1.28 15.23 -8.04
C THR A 130 2.69 15.56 -7.54
N ASP A 131 3.69 14.83 -8.00
CA ASP A 131 5.07 15.20 -7.75
C ASP A 131 5.42 16.45 -8.53
N ILE A 132 5.95 17.48 -7.85
CA ILE A 132 6.21 18.80 -8.45
C ILE A 132 7.35 18.74 -9.45
N ASP A 133 8.34 17.88 -9.20
CA ASP A 133 9.55 17.78 -10.01
C ASP A 133 9.31 16.89 -11.25
N THR A 134 8.75 15.69 -11.04
CA THR A 134 8.55 14.70 -12.09
C THR A 134 7.22 14.85 -12.84
N LYS A 135 6.27 15.62 -12.29
CA LYS A 135 4.88 15.75 -12.78
C LYS A 135 4.09 14.44 -12.73
N GLU A 136 4.57 13.46 -12.01
CA GLU A 136 3.90 12.17 -11.83
C GLU A 136 2.70 12.30 -10.89
N ASN A 137 1.56 11.75 -11.31
CA ASN A 137 0.34 11.68 -10.51
C ASN A 137 0.17 10.28 -9.95
N ARG A 138 -0.19 10.15 -8.70
CA ARG A 138 -0.58 8.87 -8.09
C ARG A 138 -1.96 8.50 -8.61
N ILE A 139 -2.10 7.31 -9.21
CA ILE A 139 -3.38 6.85 -9.77
C ILE A 139 -3.95 5.63 -9.07
N ILE A 140 -3.12 4.72 -8.59
CA ILE A 140 -3.53 3.52 -7.85
C ILE A 140 -2.68 3.43 -6.58
N VAL A 141 -3.32 3.11 -5.46
CA VAL A 141 -2.66 2.68 -4.23
C VAL A 141 -2.57 1.16 -4.26
N TYR A 142 -1.41 0.61 -3.89
CA TYR A 142 -1.26 -0.80 -3.56
C TYR A 142 -0.85 -0.97 -2.11
N LEU A 143 -1.36 -2.02 -1.48
CA LEU A 143 -1.08 -2.34 -0.08
C LEU A 143 -1.09 -3.86 0.13
N TRP A 144 0.05 -4.45 0.49
CA TRP A 144 0.13 -5.81 1.00
C TRP A 144 0.11 -5.83 2.52
N TYR A 145 -0.66 -6.76 3.09
CA TYR A 145 -0.55 -7.10 4.50
C TYR A 145 0.45 -8.26 4.65
N LEU A 146 1.48 -8.07 5.46
CA LEU A 146 2.53 -9.08 5.65
C LEU A 146 2.22 -10.02 6.82
N ASN A 147 1.25 -9.68 7.66
CA ASN A 147 0.79 -10.56 8.73
C ASN A 147 -0.72 -10.41 8.95
N THR A 148 -1.29 -11.43 9.60
CA THR A 148 -2.65 -11.36 10.11
C THR A 148 -2.68 -10.61 11.43
N VAL A 149 -3.68 -9.75 11.63
CA VAL A 149 -3.99 -9.11 12.91
C VAL A 149 -5.43 -9.42 13.23
N ASP A 150 -5.66 -10.17 14.32
CA ASP A 150 -6.98 -10.69 14.67
C ASP A 150 -7.95 -9.61 15.17
N ILE A 151 -7.42 -8.62 15.92
CA ILE A 151 -8.21 -7.54 16.49
C ILE A 151 -7.55 -6.20 16.16
N GLY A 152 -8.31 -5.32 15.51
CA GLY A 152 -7.84 -4.02 15.07
C GLY A 152 -6.96 -4.10 13.81
N GLY A 153 -6.33 -2.99 13.44
CA GLY A 153 -5.41 -2.92 12.31
C GLY A 153 -6.06 -2.91 10.94
N GLU A 154 -7.38 -2.85 10.86
CA GLU A 154 -8.13 -2.78 9.60
C GLU A 154 -7.68 -1.57 8.76
N THR A 155 -7.85 -1.66 7.45
CA THR A 155 -7.91 -0.49 6.59
C THR A 155 -9.38 -0.17 6.34
N GLU A 156 -9.83 0.97 6.83
CA GLU A 156 -11.14 1.49 6.46
C GLU A 156 -10.99 2.27 5.16
N LEU A 157 -11.77 1.92 4.14
CA LEU A 157 -11.70 2.47 2.80
C LEU A 157 -13.12 2.72 2.30
N ASN A 158 -13.53 3.97 2.19
CA ASN A 158 -14.92 4.34 1.94
C ASN A 158 -15.87 3.63 2.94
N ASN A 159 -16.79 2.83 2.43
CA ASN A 159 -17.73 2.04 3.24
C ASN A 159 -17.27 0.59 3.47
N SER A 160 -15.99 0.29 3.17
CA SER A 160 -15.43 -1.05 3.28
C SER A 160 -14.44 -1.13 4.44
N ILE A 161 -14.46 -2.25 5.16
CA ILE A 161 -13.50 -2.56 6.23
C ILE A 161 -12.68 -3.76 5.77
N ILE A 162 -11.39 -3.56 5.53
CA ILE A 162 -10.47 -4.60 5.05
C ILE A 162 -9.59 -5.07 6.21
N LYS A 163 -9.80 -6.33 6.62
CA LYS A 163 -9.00 -6.95 7.67
C LYS A 163 -7.62 -7.35 7.17
N PRO A 164 -6.56 -7.06 7.96
CA PRO A 164 -5.22 -7.55 7.68
C PRO A 164 -5.19 -9.08 7.68
N SER A 165 -4.64 -9.66 6.62
CA SER A 165 -4.41 -11.08 6.50
C SER A 165 -3.11 -11.29 5.73
N VAL A 166 -2.26 -12.18 6.20
CA VAL A 166 -0.96 -12.44 5.59
C VAL A 166 -1.08 -12.73 4.09
N GLY A 167 -0.23 -12.10 3.29
CA GLY A 167 -0.18 -12.26 1.84
C GLY A 167 -1.26 -11.53 1.04
N LYS A 168 -2.23 -10.88 1.69
CA LYS A 168 -3.32 -10.17 1.02
C LYS A 168 -2.83 -8.88 0.38
N LEU A 169 -3.21 -8.68 -0.90
CA LEU A 169 -3.04 -7.43 -1.65
C LEU A 169 -4.37 -6.69 -1.76
N LEU A 170 -4.31 -5.38 -1.59
CA LEU A 170 -5.39 -4.44 -1.84
C LEU A 170 -4.93 -3.42 -2.89
N LEU A 171 -5.74 -3.19 -3.94
CA LEU A 171 -5.56 -2.11 -4.91
C LEU A 171 -6.81 -1.25 -4.95
N PHE A 172 -6.64 0.07 -5.02
CA PHE A 172 -7.76 1.02 -5.17
C PHE A 172 -7.25 2.36 -5.76
N PRO A 173 -8.14 3.20 -6.31
CA PRO A 173 -7.75 4.51 -6.84
C PRO A 173 -7.17 5.42 -5.76
N ALA A 174 -6.11 6.17 -6.11
CA ALA A 174 -5.47 7.12 -5.19
C ALA A 174 -6.22 8.46 -5.04
N THR A 175 -7.35 8.62 -5.72
CA THR A 175 -8.11 9.87 -5.82
C THR A 175 -8.83 10.26 -4.53
N TRP A 176 -9.27 11.52 -4.45
CA TRP A 176 -10.01 12.07 -3.30
C TRP A 176 -11.32 11.33 -2.97
N THR A 177 -11.85 10.56 -3.93
CA THR A 177 -13.06 9.74 -3.75
C THR A 177 -12.80 8.45 -2.96
N TYR A 178 -11.55 8.15 -2.61
CA TYR A 178 -11.16 6.97 -1.83
C TYR A 178 -10.44 7.37 -0.53
N PRO A 179 -11.12 8.12 0.37
CA PRO A 179 -10.57 8.40 1.68
C PRO A 179 -10.44 7.09 2.46
N HIS A 180 -9.31 6.95 3.16
CA HIS A 180 -9.02 5.74 3.92
C HIS A 180 -8.16 6.02 5.14
N CYS A 181 -8.14 5.09 6.08
CA CYS A 181 -7.27 5.13 7.25
C CYS A 181 -6.68 3.76 7.58
N GLY A 182 -5.58 3.77 8.32
CA GLY A 182 -4.99 2.58 8.94
C GLY A 182 -5.34 2.53 10.41
N CYS A 183 -6.30 1.68 10.78
CA CYS A 183 -6.73 1.53 12.17
C CYS A 183 -5.62 0.97 13.04
N LYS A 184 -5.69 1.31 14.32
CA LYS A 184 -4.77 0.84 15.35
C LYS A 184 -4.86 -0.68 15.52
N PRO A 185 -3.76 -1.44 15.40
CA PRO A 185 -3.76 -2.87 15.67
C PRO A 185 -3.78 -3.12 17.19
N ILE A 186 -4.56 -4.12 17.61
CA ILE A 186 -4.80 -4.40 19.03
C ILE A 186 -4.21 -5.75 19.45
N SER A 187 -4.33 -6.80 18.61
CA SER A 187 -3.79 -8.12 18.99
C SER A 187 -2.28 -8.21 18.81
N ASP A 188 -1.74 -7.64 17.71
CA ASP A 188 -0.35 -7.76 17.32
C ASP A 188 0.16 -6.49 16.62
N ASN A 189 1.46 -6.38 16.37
CA ASN A 189 1.97 -5.38 15.43
C ASN A 189 1.42 -5.68 14.03
N LYS A 190 1.13 -4.63 13.26
CA LYS A 190 0.76 -4.77 11.84
C LYS A 190 1.93 -4.37 10.95
N TYR A 191 2.21 -5.19 9.94
CA TYR A 191 3.22 -4.91 8.92
C TYR A 191 2.56 -4.87 7.55
N ILE A 192 2.87 -3.83 6.79
CA ILE A 192 2.40 -3.67 5.42
C ILE A 192 3.54 -3.26 4.49
N ILE A 193 3.38 -3.54 3.20
CA ILE A 193 4.11 -2.85 2.12
C ILE A 193 3.09 -2.04 1.35
N THR A 194 3.36 -0.77 1.12
CA THR A 194 2.49 0.12 0.36
C THR A 194 3.26 1.00 -0.61
N GLY A 195 2.56 1.59 -1.53
CA GLY A 195 3.06 2.56 -2.50
C GLY A 195 2.02 2.91 -3.54
N TRP A 196 2.48 3.54 -4.60
CA TRP A 196 1.61 4.09 -5.62
C TRP A 196 2.07 3.72 -7.02
N VAL A 197 1.10 3.41 -7.86
CA VAL A 197 1.29 3.44 -9.31
C VAL A 197 1.13 4.89 -9.74
N VAL A 198 2.09 5.39 -10.49
CA VAL A 198 2.14 6.79 -10.92
C VAL A 198 2.04 6.91 -12.43
N HIS A 199 1.58 8.08 -12.89
CA HIS A 199 1.44 8.39 -14.28
C HIS A 199 1.80 9.85 -14.57
N ASN A 200 2.46 10.09 -15.71
CA ASN A 200 2.69 11.42 -16.29
C ASN A 200 1.62 11.74 -17.33
N PHE A 201 0.85 12.82 -17.11
CA PHE A 201 -0.07 13.36 -18.12
C PHE A 201 0.65 14.35 -19.04
#